data_a6df2f851705cb181361dc642033b644
#
_entry.id   a6df2f851705cb181361dc642033b644
#
_cell.length_a   1.000
_cell.length_b   1.000
_cell.length_c   1.000
_cell.angle_alpha   90.00
_cell.angle_beta   90.00
_cell.angle_gamma   90.00
#
_symmetry.space_group_name_H-M   'P 1'
#
loop_
_entity.id
_entity.type
_entity.pdbx_description
1 polymer ?
#
loop_
_entity_poly.entity_id
_entity_poly.type
_entity_poly.pdbx_seq_one_letter_code
_entity_poly.pdbx_strand_id
1 'polypeptide(L)'
;AWENTPGRLNVVREWPFTAIIDYAHNPDCYRVLVDFVDRWPVAGRKILLVGCPGRSSREALRDIAARVAGHFDRFVCRDSREMVAYAEGELPALVRRELLANGVAPDAVTVIPDQAEAIGHALALAGPGDLVVLCTTATMKDNARQQILDCGPLRPAADAAAAPRVLH
;
A
#
# COMPACT_ATOMS: atom_id res chain seq x y z
N ALA A 1 0.66 -16.90 10.33
CA ALA A 1 1.42 -16.09 11.29
C ALA A 1 2.75 -15.68 10.69
N TRP A 2 3.36 -14.57 11.14
CA TRP A 2 4.65 -14.04 10.66
C TRP A 2 5.77 -15.10 10.68
N GLU A 3 5.82 -15.89 11.72
CA GLU A 3 6.84 -16.92 11.95
C GLU A 3 6.86 -18.04 10.88
N ASN A 4 5.72 -18.33 10.26
CA ASN A 4 5.62 -19.43 9.31
C ASN A 4 5.88 -18.97 7.86
N THR A 5 5.39 -17.79 7.48
CA THR A 5 5.49 -17.24 6.11
C THR A 5 5.65 -15.74 6.14
N PRO A 6 6.84 -15.22 6.52
CA PRO A 6 7.06 -13.78 6.60
C PRO A 6 6.86 -13.08 5.25
N GLY A 7 6.00 -12.04 5.21
CA GLY A 7 5.71 -11.27 4.01
C GLY A 7 4.68 -11.92 3.07
N ARG A 8 3.90 -12.90 3.54
CA ARG A 8 2.83 -13.54 2.76
C ARG A 8 1.52 -13.46 3.52
N LEU A 9 0.64 -12.50 3.13
CA LEU A 9 -0.65 -12.23 3.78
C LEU A 9 -0.55 -12.17 5.32
N ASN A 10 0.49 -11.53 5.83
CA ASN A 10 0.65 -11.38 7.26
C ASN A 10 -0.26 -10.27 7.78
N VAL A 11 -1.25 -10.62 8.55
CA VAL A 11 -2.26 -9.72 9.09
C VAL A 11 -1.85 -9.24 10.48
N VAL A 12 -1.85 -7.93 10.68
CA VAL A 12 -1.64 -7.25 11.97
C VAL A 12 -2.91 -6.47 12.33
N ARG A 13 -3.48 -6.76 13.50
CA ARG A 13 -4.76 -6.19 13.98
C ARG A 13 -4.65 -5.46 15.32
N GLU A 14 -3.46 -5.10 15.70
CA GLU A 14 -3.18 -4.49 17.01
C GLU A 14 -3.54 -3.00 17.07
N TRP A 15 -3.94 -2.43 15.92
CA TRP A 15 -4.30 -1.03 15.74
C TRP A 15 -5.77 -0.86 15.41
N PRO A 16 -6.35 0.36 15.50
CA PRO A 16 -7.71 0.64 15.03
C PRO A 16 -7.94 0.36 13.54
N PHE A 17 -6.88 0.24 12.75
CA PHE A 17 -6.91 -0.27 11.37
C PHE A 17 -6.32 -1.69 11.30
N THR A 18 -6.56 -2.39 10.21
CA THR A 18 -5.91 -3.66 9.91
C THR A 18 -4.79 -3.43 8.90
N ALA A 19 -3.59 -3.96 9.17
CA ALA A 19 -2.50 -3.96 8.20
C ALA A 19 -2.25 -5.38 7.67
N ILE A 20 -1.98 -5.50 6.36
CA ILE A 20 -1.56 -6.73 5.70
C ILE A 20 -0.22 -6.49 5.04
N ILE A 21 0.76 -7.35 5.30
CA ILE A 21 2.04 -7.36 4.60
C ILE A 21 2.03 -8.53 3.63
N ASP A 22 2.26 -8.23 2.34
CA ASP A 22 2.33 -9.24 1.28
C ASP A 22 3.49 -8.97 0.32
N TYR A 23 3.89 -10.00 -0.40
CA TYR A 23 4.94 -9.97 -1.43
C TYR A 23 4.33 -10.08 -2.83
N ALA A 24 3.16 -9.49 -3.07
CA ALA A 24 2.60 -9.43 -4.41
C ALA A 24 3.51 -8.59 -5.33
N HIS A 25 3.91 -9.15 -6.47
CA HIS A 25 4.89 -8.54 -7.36
C HIS A 25 4.62 -8.80 -8.86
N ASN A 26 3.60 -9.56 -9.20
CA ASN A 26 3.19 -9.85 -10.58
C ASN A 26 1.64 -9.89 -10.67
N PRO A 27 1.06 -9.86 -11.88
CA PRO A 27 -0.38 -9.81 -12.05
C PRO A 27 -1.16 -10.93 -11.34
N ASP A 28 -0.63 -12.15 -11.33
CA ASP A 28 -1.30 -13.28 -10.67
C ASP A 28 -1.29 -13.17 -9.14
N CYS A 29 -0.18 -12.70 -8.57
CA CYS A 29 -0.11 -12.42 -7.13
C CYS A 29 -1.13 -11.34 -6.74
N TYR A 30 -1.24 -10.26 -7.53
CA TYR A 30 -2.23 -9.21 -7.28
C TYR A 30 -3.66 -9.71 -7.45
N ARG A 31 -3.93 -10.63 -8.37
CA ARG A 31 -5.24 -11.28 -8.49
C ARG A 31 -5.63 -12.00 -7.20
N VAL A 32 -4.73 -12.84 -6.69
CA VAL A 32 -4.95 -13.57 -5.43
C VAL A 32 -5.13 -12.64 -4.25
N LEU A 33 -4.33 -11.56 -4.19
CA LEU A 33 -4.43 -10.53 -3.16
C LEU A 33 -5.79 -9.82 -3.20
N VAL A 34 -6.26 -9.42 -4.38
CA VAL A 34 -7.57 -8.77 -4.56
C VAL A 34 -8.70 -9.73 -4.15
N ASP A 35 -8.67 -10.98 -4.60
CA ASP A 35 -9.64 -12.00 -4.21
C ASP A 35 -9.72 -12.19 -2.68
N PHE A 36 -8.58 -12.07 -2.00
CA PHE A 36 -8.53 -12.13 -0.54
C PHE A 36 -9.10 -10.87 0.10
N VAL A 37 -8.69 -9.69 -0.37
CA VAL A 37 -9.11 -8.37 0.16
C VAL A 37 -10.61 -8.13 -0.02
N ASP A 38 -11.20 -8.61 -1.13
CA ASP A 38 -12.63 -8.44 -1.38
C ASP A 38 -13.51 -9.27 -0.44
N ARG A 39 -12.98 -10.36 0.09
CA ARG A 39 -13.66 -11.19 1.10
C ARG A 39 -13.43 -10.69 2.53
N TRP A 40 -12.53 -9.71 2.70
CA TRP A 40 -12.20 -9.18 4.01
C TRP A 40 -13.22 -8.11 4.44
N PRO A 41 -13.81 -8.22 5.63
CA PRO A 41 -14.71 -7.19 6.12
C PRO A 41 -13.94 -5.91 6.46
N VAL A 42 -14.19 -4.84 5.72
CA VAL A 42 -13.58 -3.52 5.92
C VAL A 42 -14.69 -2.53 6.20
N ALA A 43 -14.62 -1.84 7.34
CA ALA A 43 -15.60 -0.81 7.70
C ALA A 43 -15.22 0.57 7.12
N GLY A 44 -13.93 0.81 6.91
CA GLY A 44 -13.36 2.05 6.37
C GLY A 44 -12.86 1.87 4.94
N ARG A 45 -11.77 2.57 4.63
CA ARG A 45 -11.13 2.58 3.31
C ARG A 45 -10.15 1.42 3.15
N LYS A 46 -9.92 1.03 1.91
CA LYS A 46 -8.86 0.12 1.50
C LYS A 46 -7.70 0.92 0.90
N ILE A 47 -6.52 0.84 1.49
CA ILE A 47 -5.31 1.56 1.10
C ILE A 47 -4.29 0.55 0.60
N LEU A 48 -3.75 0.74 -0.62
CA LEU A 48 -2.77 -0.15 -1.21
C LEU A 48 -1.43 0.55 -1.44
N LEU A 49 -0.37 0.03 -0.84
CA LEU A 49 1.00 0.30 -1.28
C LEU A 49 1.33 -0.64 -2.45
N VAL A 50 1.39 -0.08 -3.66
CA VAL A 50 1.69 -0.82 -4.88
C VAL A 50 3.20 -0.92 -5.08
N GLY A 51 3.70 -2.14 -5.27
CA GLY A 51 5.09 -2.39 -5.62
C GLY A 51 5.20 -3.35 -6.80
N CYS A 52 6.10 -3.04 -7.72
CA CYS A 52 6.42 -3.88 -8.86
C CYS A 52 7.94 -4.11 -8.90
N PRO A 53 8.42 -5.27 -9.41
CA PRO A 53 9.85 -5.44 -9.64
C PRO A 53 10.38 -4.41 -10.64
N GLY A 54 11.61 -3.93 -10.43
CA GLY A 54 12.25 -2.95 -11.30
C GLY A 54 12.56 -3.43 -12.73
N ARG A 55 12.20 -4.67 -13.05
CA ARG A 55 12.27 -5.30 -14.40
C ARG A 55 10.90 -5.67 -14.96
N SER A 56 9.81 -5.23 -14.34
CA SER A 56 8.46 -5.52 -14.83
C SER A 56 8.25 -4.94 -16.23
N SER A 57 7.60 -5.71 -17.11
CA SER A 57 7.22 -5.18 -18.41
C SER A 57 6.09 -4.15 -18.27
N ARG A 58 5.97 -3.25 -19.26
CA ARG A 58 4.84 -2.28 -19.29
C ARG A 58 3.48 -2.96 -19.33
N GLU A 59 3.39 -4.13 -19.95
CA GLU A 59 2.18 -4.95 -19.96
C GLU A 59 1.83 -5.45 -18.55
N ALA A 60 2.81 -6.00 -17.81
CA ALA A 60 2.60 -6.41 -16.42
C ALA A 60 2.15 -5.25 -15.52
N LEU A 61 2.68 -4.03 -15.74
CA LEU A 61 2.24 -2.84 -14.99
C LEU A 61 0.78 -2.48 -15.29
N ARG A 62 0.34 -2.54 -16.57
CA ARG A 62 -1.06 -2.35 -16.96
C ARG A 62 -1.97 -3.38 -16.31
N ASP A 63 -1.58 -4.66 -16.36
CA ASP A 63 -2.36 -5.75 -15.80
C ASP A 63 -2.51 -5.62 -14.29
N ILE A 64 -1.46 -5.23 -13.59
CA ILE A 64 -1.51 -4.95 -12.14
C ILE A 64 -2.47 -3.79 -11.88
N ALA A 65 -2.30 -2.66 -12.55
CA ALA A 65 -3.15 -1.48 -12.37
C ALA A 65 -4.63 -1.80 -12.64
N ALA A 66 -4.94 -2.50 -13.74
CA ALA A 66 -6.29 -2.90 -14.07
C ALA A 66 -6.92 -3.82 -13.00
N ARG A 67 -6.12 -4.69 -12.37
CA ARG A 67 -6.61 -5.60 -11.34
C ARG A 67 -6.92 -4.90 -10.02
N VAL A 68 -6.20 -3.85 -9.67
CA VAL A 68 -6.34 -3.21 -8.35
C VAL A 68 -7.23 -1.97 -8.36
N ALA A 69 -7.44 -1.33 -9.51
CA ALA A 69 -8.08 -0.02 -9.63
C ALA A 69 -9.47 0.07 -8.99
N GLY A 70 -10.32 -0.96 -9.13
CA GLY A 70 -11.69 -0.97 -8.59
C GLY A 70 -11.81 -1.54 -7.17
N HIS A 71 -10.71 -1.91 -6.52
CA HIS A 71 -10.72 -2.67 -5.27
C HIS A 71 -10.15 -1.90 -4.07
N PHE A 72 -9.56 -0.73 -4.31
CA PHE A 72 -8.93 0.10 -3.29
C PHE A 72 -9.32 1.57 -3.46
N ASP A 73 -9.37 2.31 -2.35
CA ASP A 73 -9.76 3.73 -2.31
C ASP A 73 -8.57 4.67 -2.40
N ARG A 74 -7.37 4.20 -2.00
CA ARG A 74 -6.12 4.98 -2.02
C ARG A 74 -4.96 4.10 -2.45
N PHE A 75 -4.04 4.72 -3.19
CA PHE A 75 -2.86 4.05 -3.72
C PHE A 75 -1.61 4.85 -3.38
N VAL A 76 -0.58 4.16 -2.93
CA VAL A 76 0.77 4.71 -2.80
C VAL A 76 1.69 3.91 -3.71
N CYS A 77 2.24 4.55 -4.74
CA CYS A 77 3.11 3.92 -5.73
C CYS A 77 4.57 4.19 -5.37
N ARG A 78 5.40 3.14 -5.31
CA ARG A 78 6.80 3.20 -4.93
C ARG A 78 7.72 2.54 -5.95
N ASP A 79 9.00 2.90 -5.91
CA ASP A 79 10.03 2.21 -6.66
C ASP A 79 10.36 0.82 -6.09
N SER A 80 10.99 0.00 -6.92
CA SER A 80 11.69 -1.20 -6.47
C SER A 80 13.12 -0.85 -6.09
N ARG A 81 13.67 -1.54 -5.08
CA ARG A 81 15.10 -1.39 -4.74
C ARG A 81 16.03 -1.87 -5.85
N GLU A 82 15.57 -2.81 -6.66
CA GLU A 82 16.32 -3.36 -7.79
C GLU A 82 15.82 -2.71 -9.09
N MET A 83 16.22 -1.46 -9.31
CA MET A 83 15.92 -0.72 -10.54
C MET A 83 16.87 -1.16 -11.64
N VAL A 84 16.40 -2.05 -12.51
CA VAL A 84 17.20 -2.59 -13.62
C VAL A 84 16.79 -1.99 -14.96
N ALA A 85 15.49 -1.71 -15.14
CA ALA A 85 14.94 -1.29 -16.43
C ALA A 85 14.38 0.15 -16.44
N TYR A 86 14.32 0.81 -15.28
CA TYR A 86 13.69 2.12 -15.11
C TYR A 86 14.59 3.07 -14.35
N ALA A 87 14.50 4.37 -14.64
CA ALA A 87 15.08 5.41 -13.81
C ALA A 87 14.31 5.56 -12.50
N GLU A 88 14.94 6.18 -11.50
CA GLU A 88 14.30 6.48 -10.22
C GLU A 88 13.02 7.30 -10.43
N GLY A 89 11.95 6.89 -9.80
CA GLY A 89 10.63 7.51 -9.91
C GLY A 89 9.86 7.18 -11.20
N GLU A 90 10.49 6.57 -12.20
CA GLU A 90 9.81 6.22 -13.47
C GLU A 90 8.78 5.11 -13.26
N LEU A 91 9.14 4.06 -12.54
CA LEU A 91 8.27 2.91 -12.31
C LEU A 91 6.95 3.30 -11.62
N PRO A 92 6.96 4.00 -10.46
CA PRO A 92 5.72 4.40 -9.80
C PRO A 92 4.93 5.44 -10.59
N ALA A 93 5.58 6.30 -11.40
CA ALA A 93 4.88 7.20 -12.30
C ALA A 93 4.13 6.46 -13.41
N LEU A 94 4.71 5.37 -13.94
CA LEU A 94 4.02 4.49 -14.90
C LEU A 94 2.83 3.79 -14.26
N VAL A 95 2.98 3.23 -13.05
CA VAL A 95 1.88 2.60 -12.31
C VAL A 95 0.76 3.61 -12.07
N ARG A 96 1.09 4.83 -11.62
CA ARG A 96 0.09 5.92 -11.47
C ARG A 96 -0.65 6.18 -12.76
N ARG A 97 0.04 6.32 -13.88
CA ARG A 97 -0.58 6.55 -15.20
C ARG A 97 -1.58 5.45 -15.55
N GLU A 98 -1.21 4.19 -15.34
CA GLU A 98 -2.09 3.05 -15.64
C GLU A 98 -3.28 2.99 -14.67
N LEU A 99 -3.13 3.35 -13.38
CA LEU A 99 -4.25 3.47 -12.44
C LEU A 99 -5.25 4.54 -12.89
N LEU A 100 -4.77 5.73 -13.30
CA LEU A 100 -5.63 6.79 -13.82
C LEU A 100 -6.36 6.36 -15.10
N ALA A 101 -5.69 5.63 -16.00
CA ALA A 101 -6.29 5.08 -17.21
C ALA A 101 -7.40 4.06 -16.91
N ASN A 102 -7.37 3.42 -15.72
CA ASN A 102 -8.41 2.51 -15.24
C ASN A 102 -9.44 3.22 -14.33
N GLY A 103 -9.53 4.55 -14.37
CA GLY A 103 -10.59 5.33 -13.71
C GLY A 103 -10.32 5.70 -12.25
N VAL A 104 -9.13 5.44 -11.72
CA VAL A 104 -8.75 5.89 -10.37
C VAL A 104 -8.61 7.42 -10.38
N ALA A 105 -9.21 8.10 -9.40
CA ALA A 105 -9.13 9.56 -9.29
C ALA A 105 -7.69 10.02 -9.01
N PRO A 106 -7.23 11.14 -9.59
CA PRO A 106 -5.86 11.62 -9.44
C PRO A 106 -5.42 11.89 -7.99
N ASP A 107 -6.34 12.33 -7.14
CA ASP A 107 -6.15 12.60 -5.72
C ASP A 107 -6.13 11.33 -4.86
N ALA A 108 -6.53 10.19 -5.42
CA ALA A 108 -6.44 8.88 -4.78
C ALA A 108 -5.06 8.22 -4.92
N VAL A 109 -4.15 8.78 -5.74
CA VAL A 109 -2.86 8.17 -6.05
C VAL A 109 -1.71 9.09 -5.67
N THR A 110 -0.89 8.64 -4.72
CA THR A 110 0.37 9.29 -4.31
C THR A 110 1.56 8.52 -4.88
N VAL A 111 2.57 9.25 -5.35
CA VAL A 111 3.84 8.68 -5.83
C VAL A 111 4.94 9.06 -4.85
N ILE A 112 5.56 8.06 -4.22
CA ILE A 112 6.70 8.23 -3.32
C ILE A 112 7.73 7.15 -3.71
N PRO A 113 8.83 7.52 -4.39
CA PRO A 113 9.82 6.56 -4.87
C PRO A 113 10.47 5.77 -3.73
N ASP A 114 10.87 6.41 -2.64
CA ASP A 114 11.47 5.70 -1.50
C ASP A 114 10.48 4.75 -0.82
N GLN A 115 10.93 3.51 -0.61
CA GLN A 115 10.08 2.46 -0.06
C GLN A 115 9.72 2.67 1.41
N ALA A 116 10.65 3.16 2.22
CA ALA A 116 10.42 3.34 3.65
C ALA A 116 9.47 4.52 3.88
N GLU A 117 9.65 5.62 3.14
CA GLU A 117 8.76 6.77 3.15
C GLU A 117 7.37 6.40 2.64
N ALA A 118 7.28 5.61 1.58
CA ALA A 118 6.00 5.15 1.02
C ALA A 118 5.21 4.28 2.01
N ILE A 119 5.89 3.38 2.74
CA ILE A 119 5.28 2.58 3.81
C ILE A 119 4.75 3.51 4.91
N GLY A 120 5.60 4.42 5.41
CA GLY A 120 5.21 5.38 6.44
C GLY A 120 4.02 6.25 6.02
N HIS A 121 4.00 6.71 4.76
CA HIS A 121 2.88 7.48 4.22
C HIS A 121 1.59 6.65 4.13
N ALA A 122 1.66 5.41 3.65
CA ALA A 122 0.49 4.53 3.58
C ALA A 122 -0.11 4.26 4.97
N LEU A 123 0.73 4.07 5.98
CA LEU A 123 0.29 3.91 7.37
C LEU A 123 -0.28 5.21 7.95
N ALA A 124 0.29 6.38 7.63
CA ALA A 124 -0.20 7.68 8.08
C ALA A 124 -1.57 8.06 7.48
N LEU A 125 -1.92 7.49 6.31
CA LEU A 125 -3.26 7.66 5.73
C LEU A 125 -4.35 6.89 6.48
N ALA A 126 -3.97 5.85 7.26
CA ALA A 126 -4.90 4.93 7.87
C ALA A 126 -5.65 5.57 9.03
N GLY A 127 -6.96 5.38 9.05
CA GLY A 127 -7.86 5.72 10.14
C GLY A 127 -8.55 4.48 10.74
N PRO A 128 -9.36 4.66 11.79
CA PRO A 128 -10.11 3.56 12.38
C PRO A 128 -10.99 2.82 11.36
N GLY A 129 -10.88 1.50 11.35
CA GLY A 129 -11.64 0.64 10.43
C GLY A 129 -11.05 0.47 9.04
N ASP A 130 -9.97 1.19 8.69
CA ASP A 130 -9.30 1.06 7.40
C ASP A 130 -8.52 -0.27 7.29
N LEU A 131 -8.30 -0.71 6.06
CA LEU A 131 -7.41 -1.80 5.69
C LEU A 131 -6.22 -1.24 4.91
N VAL A 132 -5.02 -1.44 5.41
CA VAL A 132 -3.77 -1.06 4.72
C VAL A 132 -3.08 -2.32 4.21
N VAL A 133 -2.88 -2.40 2.91
CA VAL A 133 -2.17 -3.52 2.27
C VAL A 133 -0.81 -3.03 1.78
N LEU A 134 0.24 -3.58 2.35
CA LEU A 134 1.63 -3.22 2.06
C LEU A 134 2.27 -4.29 1.17
N CYS A 135 2.30 -4.05 -0.16
CA CYS A 135 3.04 -4.90 -1.09
C CYS A 135 4.53 -4.54 -1.03
N THR A 136 5.28 -5.31 -0.25
CA THR A 136 6.70 -5.06 0.03
C THR A 136 7.62 -5.99 -0.76
N THR A 137 8.92 -5.77 -0.65
CA THR A 137 9.94 -6.72 -1.13
C THR A 137 10.39 -7.65 0.01
N ALA A 138 11.09 -8.72 -0.34
CA ALA A 138 11.66 -9.64 0.65
C ALA A 138 12.58 -8.94 1.66
N THR A 139 13.28 -7.88 1.21
CA THR A 139 14.21 -7.10 2.05
C THR A 139 13.50 -6.03 2.90
N MET A 140 12.30 -5.62 2.55
CA MET A 140 11.57 -4.53 3.22
C MET A 140 10.42 -5.01 4.11
N LYS A 141 10.10 -6.30 4.10
CA LYS A 141 9.01 -6.86 4.93
C LYS A 141 9.20 -6.62 6.42
N ASP A 142 10.46 -6.72 6.90
CA ASP A 142 10.80 -6.51 8.31
C ASP A 142 10.70 -5.02 8.68
N ASN A 143 11.13 -4.13 7.78
CA ASN A 143 10.94 -2.69 7.94
C ASN A 143 9.45 -2.32 7.95
N ALA A 144 8.64 -2.88 7.05
CA ALA A 144 7.20 -2.66 7.04
C ALA A 144 6.56 -3.13 8.36
N ARG A 145 6.95 -4.30 8.85
CA ARG A 145 6.48 -4.80 10.14
C ARG A 145 6.87 -3.87 11.29
N GLN A 146 8.13 -3.41 11.31
CA GLN A 146 8.60 -2.50 12.34
C GLN A 146 7.85 -1.17 12.31
N GLN A 147 7.65 -0.57 11.15
CA GLN A 147 6.89 0.66 11.02
C GLN A 147 5.43 0.50 11.47
N ILE A 148 4.78 -0.65 11.19
CA ILE A 148 3.45 -0.92 11.74
C ILE A 148 3.50 -0.94 13.27
N LEU A 149 4.47 -1.61 13.88
CA LEU A 149 4.59 -1.68 15.33
C LEU A 149 4.88 -0.30 15.95
N ASP A 150 5.63 0.54 15.25
CA ASP A 150 6.00 1.89 15.69
C ASP A 150 4.85 2.91 15.56
N CYS A 151 3.78 2.60 14.80
CA CYS A 151 2.59 3.45 14.74
C CYS A 151 1.99 3.75 16.11
N GLY A 152 2.31 2.93 17.13
CA GLY A 152 1.81 3.05 18.49
C GLY A 152 0.30 2.79 18.59
N PRO A 153 -0.26 2.54 19.77
CA PRO A 153 -1.70 2.52 19.93
C PRO A 153 -2.22 3.90 19.56
N LEU A 154 -3.05 3.98 18.50
CA LEU A 154 -3.71 5.23 18.14
C LEU A 154 -4.42 5.75 19.39
N ARG A 155 -4.17 7.02 19.73
CA ARG A 155 -4.86 7.71 20.82
C ARG A 155 -6.37 7.51 20.64
N PRO A 156 -7.12 7.20 21.70
CA PRO A 156 -8.57 7.04 21.61
C PRO A 156 -9.18 8.30 20.98
N ALA A 157 -10.24 8.14 20.20
CA ALA A 157 -10.87 9.17 19.37
C ALA A 157 -11.26 10.48 20.09
N ALA A 158 -11.15 10.55 21.42
CA ALA A 158 -11.37 11.76 22.22
C ALA A 158 -10.38 12.91 21.91
N ASP A 159 -9.20 12.62 21.36
CA ASP A 159 -8.19 13.66 21.07
C ASP A 159 -8.15 14.10 19.58
N ALA A 160 -8.97 13.52 18.72
CA ALA A 160 -9.06 13.90 17.30
C ALA A 160 -9.78 15.27 17.09
N ALA A 161 -10.34 15.88 18.16
CA ALA A 161 -11.03 17.16 18.09
C ALA A 161 -10.11 18.40 18.17
N ALA A 162 -8.80 18.23 18.37
CA ALA A 162 -7.83 19.32 18.43
C ALA A 162 -6.99 19.40 17.15
N ALA A 163 -7.62 19.59 16.00
CA ALA A 163 -6.93 20.12 14.83
C ALA A 163 -6.52 21.57 15.11
N PRO A 164 -5.27 22.00 14.82
CA PRO A 164 -4.88 23.39 15.02
C PRO A 164 -5.76 24.27 14.13
N ARG A 165 -6.48 25.22 14.75
CA ARG A 165 -7.16 26.29 14.04
C ARG A 165 -6.11 27.09 13.30
N VAL A 166 -6.15 27.06 11.98
CA VAL A 166 -5.42 28.00 11.14
C VAL A 166 -6.04 29.38 11.43
N LEU A 167 -5.27 30.21 12.11
CA LEU A 167 -5.58 31.65 12.22
C LEU A 167 -5.32 32.28 10.86
N HIS A 168 -6.34 32.97 10.36
CA HIS A 168 -6.27 33.82 9.17
C HIS A 168 -5.30 34.98 9.34
#